data_17f4a90f765e16999e8c0159d79562b6
#
_entry.id   17f4a90f765e16999e8c0159d79562b6
#
_cell.length_a   1.000
_cell.length_b   1.000
_cell.length_c   1.000
_cell.angle_alpha   90.00
_cell.angle_beta   90.00
_cell.angle_gamma   90.00
#
_symmetry.space_group_name_H-M   'P 1'
#
loop_
_entity.id
_entity.type
_entity.pdbx_description
1 polymer ?
#
loop_
_entity_poly.entity_id
_entity_poly.type
_entity_poly.pdbx_seq_one_letter_code
_entity_poly.pdbx_strand_id
1 'polypeptide(L)'
;MNGATQRDPDGASMRALLRDTALEVSLLSQDTAERSAFELRKRCLQVVDNFDRALQAGRFPEDVRQDAVYAQCGLLDEMALRGLSEDERSKWDAQPLQVERFGNHDAGDRIYERIAVRAREIPPNVALLECYATILGLGFLGRYANDGELRRAELAALLNERIPRAEPRRGGLIIDRVSNTRLDWLRRLSPWTIAGIVGVTAALIWFALGQSLDVQLANLPRLKP
;
A
#
# COMPACT_ATOMS: atom_id res chain seq x y z
N MET A 1 -4.90 21.55 -34.19
CA MET A 1 -5.90 20.48 -34.09
C MET A 1 -5.83 19.95 -32.67
N ASN A 2 -6.84 20.27 -31.87
CA ASN A 2 -6.87 20.07 -30.44
C ASN A 2 -7.08 18.59 -30.08
N GLY A 3 -6.09 17.94 -29.54
CA GLY A 3 -6.23 16.68 -28.82
C GLY A 3 -6.86 16.98 -27.45
N ALA A 4 -8.18 17.09 -27.41
CA ALA A 4 -8.93 17.21 -26.18
C ALA A 4 -8.75 15.92 -25.39
N THR A 5 -8.03 15.99 -24.29
CA THR A 5 -8.05 15.00 -23.21
C THR A 5 -9.51 14.81 -22.80
N GLN A 6 -10.11 13.73 -23.23
CA GLN A 6 -11.50 13.39 -22.90
C GLN A 6 -11.56 13.04 -21.41
N ARG A 7 -11.70 14.08 -20.57
CA ARG A 7 -12.15 13.95 -19.19
C ARG A 7 -13.65 13.89 -19.22
N ASP A 8 -14.19 12.72 -18.97
CA ASP A 8 -15.62 12.60 -18.67
C ASP A 8 -15.92 13.42 -17.41
N PRO A 9 -16.83 14.40 -17.45
CA PRO A 9 -17.11 15.29 -16.33
C PRO A 9 -17.77 14.61 -15.11
N ASP A 10 -18.21 13.35 -15.24
CA ASP A 10 -18.83 12.53 -14.18
C ASP A 10 -18.02 11.28 -13.79
N GLY A 11 -16.83 11.07 -14.36
CA GLY A 11 -16.02 9.89 -14.10
C GLY A 11 -15.37 9.93 -12.71
N ALA A 12 -15.82 9.08 -11.81
CA ALA A 12 -15.07 8.80 -10.59
C ALA A 12 -13.63 8.39 -10.98
N SER A 13 -12.60 8.98 -10.33
CA SER A 13 -11.22 8.61 -10.62
C SER A 13 -11.03 7.12 -10.31
N MET A 14 -10.13 6.45 -11.02
CA MET A 14 -9.83 5.03 -10.78
C MET A 14 -9.49 4.75 -9.31
N ARG A 15 -8.81 5.70 -8.66
CA ARG A 15 -8.52 5.65 -7.22
C ARG A 15 -9.79 5.65 -6.35
N ALA A 16 -10.81 6.41 -6.75
CA ALA A 16 -12.08 6.43 -6.04
C ALA A 16 -12.83 5.10 -6.17
N LEU A 17 -12.76 4.46 -7.35
CA LEU A 17 -13.35 3.14 -7.59
C LEU A 17 -12.66 2.03 -6.79
N LEU A 18 -11.36 2.16 -6.48
CA LEU A 18 -10.60 1.21 -5.66
C LEU A 18 -10.74 1.44 -4.14
N ARG A 19 -11.64 2.33 -3.70
CA ARG A 19 -11.81 2.65 -2.28
C ARG A 19 -12.15 1.42 -1.43
N ASP A 20 -13.10 0.60 -1.89
CA ASP A 20 -13.53 -0.59 -1.16
C ASP A 20 -12.41 -1.64 -1.11
N THR A 21 -11.63 -1.75 -2.19
CA THR A 21 -10.41 -2.57 -2.21
C THR A 21 -9.40 -2.08 -1.15
N ALA A 22 -9.17 -0.77 -1.07
CA ALA A 22 -8.25 -0.20 -0.09
C ALA A 22 -8.73 -0.44 1.36
N LEU A 23 -10.04 -0.41 1.60
CA LEU A 23 -10.61 -0.74 2.90
C LEU A 23 -10.39 -2.22 3.25
N GLU A 24 -10.66 -3.15 2.32
CA GLU A 24 -10.46 -4.58 2.56
C GLU A 24 -8.97 -4.89 2.80
N VAL A 25 -8.05 -4.31 2.02
CA VAL A 25 -6.60 -4.42 2.24
C VAL A 25 -6.20 -3.89 3.61
N SER A 26 -6.76 -2.76 4.04
CA SER A 26 -6.49 -2.19 5.37
C SER A 26 -6.97 -3.10 6.50
N LEU A 27 -8.13 -3.74 6.33
CA LEU A 27 -8.64 -4.73 7.28
C LEU A 27 -7.76 -5.98 7.33
N LEU A 28 -7.27 -6.44 6.18
CA LEU A 28 -6.37 -7.61 6.10
C LEU A 28 -5.01 -7.35 6.73
N SER A 29 -4.54 -6.10 6.72
CA SER A 29 -3.26 -5.70 7.31
C SER A 29 -3.33 -5.54 8.84
N GLN A 30 -4.52 -5.57 9.44
CA GLN A 30 -4.69 -5.53 10.89
C GLN A 30 -4.65 -6.95 11.43
N ASP A 31 -3.78 -7.19 12.40
CA ASP A 31 -3.65 -8.48 13.09
C ASP A 31 -4.85 -8.69 14.03
N THR A 32 -5.98 -9.11 13.49
CA THR A 32 -7.21 -9.34 14.24
C THR A 32 -7.80 -10.70 13.89
N ALA A 33 -7.92 -11.56 14.92
CA ALA A 33 -8.73 -12.79 14.99
C ALA A 33 -8.62 -13.79 13.82
N GLU A 34 -8.79 -15.05 14.12
CA GLU A 34 -8.91 -16.13 13.16
C GLU A 34 -9.94 -15.80 12.08
N ARG A 35 -9.46 -15.53 10.87
CA ARG A 35 -10.31 -15.23 9.72
C ARG A 35 -10.52 -16.50 8.91
N SER A 36 -11.78 -16.80 8.62
CA SER A 36 -12.11 -17.89 7.70
C SER A 36 -11.80 -17.46 6.25
N ALA A 37 -11.05 -18.29 5.53
CA ALA A 37 -10.79 -18.09 4.10
C ALA A 37 -12.09 -18.04 3.29
N PHE A 38 -13.09 -18.81 3.67
CA PHE A 38 -14.41 -18.83 3.00
C PHE A 38 -15.13 -17.48 3.11
N GLU A 39 -15.23 -16.92 4.32
CA GLU A 39 -15.90 -15.63 4.54
C GLU A 39 -15.11 -14.48 3.92
N LEU A 40 -13.79 -14.54 4.00
CA LEU A 40 -12.92 -13.56 3.34
C LEU A 40 -13.11 -13.60 1.83
N ARG A 41 -13.11 -14.79 1.22
CA ARG A 41 -13.33 -14.97 -0.22
C ARG A 41 -14.65 -14.34 -0.67
N LYS A 42 -15.73 -14.61 0.05
CA LYS A 42 -17.05 -14.05 -0.26
C LYS A 42 -17.02 -12.52 -0.29
N ARG A 43 -16.37 -11.89 0.68
CA ARG A 43 -16.20 -10.42 0.71
C ARG A 43 -15.33 -9.92 -0.44
N CYS A 44 -14.19 -10.55 -0.68
CA CYS A 44 -13.29 -10.17 -1.77
C CYS A 44 -13.98 -10.28 -3.14
N LEU A 45 -14.71 -11.36 -3.41
CA LEU A 45 -15.50 -11.51 -4.63
C LEU A 45 -16.52 -10.39 -4.80
N GLN A 46 -17.21 -10.01 -3.72
CA GLN A 46 -18.15 -8.89 -3.76
C GLN A 46 -17.45 -7.55 -4.07
N VAL A 47 -16.27 -7.31 -3.50
CA VAL A 47 -15.48 -6.10 -3.79
C VAL A 47 -15.02 -6.10 -5.25
N VAL A 48 -14.60 -7.25 -5.78
CA VAL A 48 -14.21 -7.40 -7.20
C VAL A 48 -15.41 -7.17 -8.12
N ASP A 49 -16.57 -7.76 -7.82
CA ASP A 49 -17.80 -7.57 -8.61
C ASP A 49 -18.28 -6.13 -8.61
N ASN A 50 -18.19 -5.45 -7.47
CA ASN A 50 -18.56 -4.04 -7.37
C ASN A 50 -17.63 -3.16 -8.22
N PHE A 51 -16.34 -3.43 -8.18
CA PHE A 51 -15.35 -2.71 -8.96
C PHE A 51 -15.55 -2.93 -10.48
N ASP A 52 -15.72 -4.18 -10.90
CA ASP A 52 -15.98 -4.51 -12.32
C ASP A 52 -17.25 -3.83 -12.84
N ARG A 53 -18.35 -3.87 -12.05
CA ARG A 53 -19.59 -3.17 -12.40
C ARG A 53 -19.41 -1.65 -12.48
N ALA A 54 -18.63 -1.07 -11.59
CA ALA A 54 -18.34 0.35 -11.59
C ALA A 54 -17.51 0.77 -12.82
N LEU A 55 -16.54 -0.04 -13.22
CA LEU A 55 -15.77 0.16 -14.45
C LEU A 55 -16.67 0.05 -15.70
N GLN A 56 -17.58 -0.93 -15.72
CA GLN A 56 -18.55 -1.09 -16.79
C GLN A 56 -19.49 0.11 -16.88
N ALA A 57 -20.04 0.57 -15.76
CA ALA A 57 -20.89 1.75 -15.70
C ALA A 57 -20.15 3.03 -16.14
N GLY A 58 -18.85 3.14 -15.82
CA GLY A 58 -17.96 4.20 -16.28
C GLY A 58 -17.52 4.05 -17.75
N ARG A 59 -18.03 3.04 -18.48
CA ARG A 59 -17.74 2.76 -19.90
C ARG A 59 -16.24 2.62 -20.20
N PHE A 60 -15.48 2.08 -19.26
CA PHE A 60 -14.07 1.78 -19.52
C PHE A 60 -13.95 0.70 -20.61
N PRO A 61 -12.95 0.80 -21.51
CA PRO A 61 -12.67 -0.22 -22.51
C PRO A 61 -12.50 -1.60 -21.86
N GLU A 62 -12.92 -2.66 -22.56
CA GLU A 62 -12.91 -4.03 -22.04
C GLU A 62 -11.51 -4.48 -21.61
N ASP A 63 -10.49 -4.17 -22.41
CA ASP A 63 -9.09 -4.50 -22.13
C ASP A 63 -8.56 -3.76 -20.87
N VAL A 64 -8.97 -2.51 -20.67
CA VAL A 64 -8.66 -1.72 -19.48
C VAL A 64 -9.35 -2.30 -18.25
N ARG A 65 -10.62 -2.69 -18.39
CA ARG A 65 -11.42 -3.29 -17.33
C ARG A 65 -10.81 -4.63 -16.89
N GLN A 66 -10.49 -5.50 -17.84
CA GLN A 66 -9.86 -6.79 -17.56
C GLN A 66 -8.50 -6.63 -16.85
N ASP A 67 -7.67 -5.71 -17.32
CA ASP A 67 -6.38 -5.44 -16.70
C ASP A 67 -6.52 -4.90 -15.26
N ALA A 68 -7.48 -3.99 -15.03
CA ALA A 68 -7.73 -3.40 -13.71
C ALA A 68 -8.26 -4.44 -12.72
N VAL A 69 -9.25 -5.25 -13.12
CA VAL A 69 -9.82 -6.33 -12.28
C VAL A 69 -8.78 -7.41 -12.00
N TYR A 70 -7.95 -7.75 -12.99
CA TYR A 70 -6.85 -8.70 -12.80
C TYR A 70 -5.85 -8.22 -11.74
N ALA A 71 -5.46 -6.95 -11.82
CA ALA A 71 -4.56 -6.35 -10.84
C ALA A 71 -5.17 -6.29 -9.43
N GLN A 72 -6.47 -6.02 -9.33
CA GLN A 72 -7.20 -6.07 -8.06
C GLN A 72 -7.22 -7.48 -7.47
N CYS A 73 -7.52 -8.51 -8.27
CA CYS A 73 -7.50 -9.91 -7.81
C CYS A 73 -6.12 -10.29 -7.29
N GLY A 74 -5.04 -9.97 -8.03
CA GLY A 74 -3.68 -10.25 -7.60
C GLY A 74 -3.31 -9.59 -6.27
N LEU A 75 -3.72 -8.33 -6.06
CA LEU A 75 -3.52 -7.65 -4.78
C LEU A 75 -4.27 -8.33 -3.64
N LEU A 76 -5.57 -8.63 -3.83
CA LEU A 76 -6.39 -9.24 -2.79
C LEU A 76 -5.92 -10.65 -2.45
N ASP A 77 -5.51 -11.46 -3.45
CA ASP A 77 -4.92 -12.78 -3.23
C ASP A 77 -3.64 -12.70 -2.38
N GLU A 78 -2.75 -11.76 -2.73
CA GLU A 78 -1.50 -11.57 -1.99
C GLU A 78 -1.76 -11.10 -0.55
N MET A 79 -2.70 -10.18 -0.34
CA MET A 79 -3.05 -9.69 0.99
C MET A 79 -3.74 -10.76 1.83
N ALA A 80 -4.59 -11.59 1.23
CA ALA A 80 -5.22 -12.73 1.89
C ALA A 80 -4.18 -13.75 2.35
N LEU A 81 -3.24 -14.12 1.47
CA LEU A 81 -2.16 -15.05 1.81
C LEU A 81 -1.23 -14.54 2.92
N ARG A 82 -1.11 -13.23 3.09
CA ARG A 82 -0.34 -12.63 4.20
C ARG A 82 -1.12 -12.56 5.51
N GLY A 83 -2.43 -12.32 5.44
CA GLY A 83 -3.28 -12.08 6.60
C GLY A 83 -3.98 -13.31 7.16
N LEU A 84 -3.95 -14.46 6.48
CA LEU A 84 -4.57 -15.71 6.92
C LEU A 84 -3.59 -16.59 7.72
N SER A 85 -4.14 -17.37 8.68
CA SER A 85 -3.41 -18.45 9.34
C SER A 85 -2.98 -19.53 8.34
N GLU A 86 -2.03 -20.38 8.71
CA GLU A 86 -1.48 -21.40 7.82
C GLU A 86 -2.54 -22.33 7.24
N ASP A 87 -3.48 -22.79 8.08
CA ASP A 87 -4.58 -23.67 7.68
C ASP A 87 -5.54 -22.98 6.71
N GLU A 88 -5.91 -21.74 6.98
CA GLU A 88 -6.81 -20.96 6.13
C GLU A 88 -6.12 -20.49 4.84
N ARG A 89 -4.80 -20.24 4.87
CA ARG A 89 -3.98 -19.93 3.70
C ARG A 89 -3.99 -21.07 2.69
N SER A 90 -3.84 -22.32 3.15
CA SER A 90 -3.91 -23.49 2.28
C SER A 90 -5.26 -23.62 1.56
N LYS A 91 -6.36 -23.28 2.25
CA LYS A 91 -7.71 -23.26 1.66
C LYS A 91 -7.86 -22.14 0.62
N TRP A 92 -7.24 -20.97 0.86
CA TRP A 92 -7.25 -19.86 -0.09
C TRP A 92 -6.42 -20.20 -1.33
N ASP A 93 -5.22 -20.74 -1.14
CA ASP A 93 -4.29 -21.06 -2.21
C ASP A 93 -4.80 -22.15 -3.16
N ALA A 94 -5.69 -23.02 -2.68
CA ALA A 94 -6.36 -24.01 -3.53
C ALA A 94 -7.26 -23.37 -4.61
N GLN A 95 -7.76 -22.16 -4.38
CA GLN A 95 -8.64 -21.45 -5.33
C GLN A 95 -8.49 -19.93 -5.19
N PRO A 96 -7.40 -19.31 -5.63
CA PRO A 96 -7.23 -17.85 -5.62
C PRO A 96 -8.25 -17.15 -6.50
N LEU A 97 -8.53 -15.86 -6.22
CA LEU A 97 -9.46 -15.04 -7.01
C LEU A 97 -9.04 -14.93 -8.48
N GLN A 98 -7.73 -14.80 -8.73
CA GLN A 98 -7.18 -14.75 -10.09
C GLN A 98 -7.48 -16.03 -10.88
N VAL A 99 -7.46 -17.20 -10.22
CA VAL A 99 -7.79 -18.48 -10.88
C VAL A 99 -9.28 -18.56 -11.16
N GLU A 100 -10.12 -18.19 -10.20
CA GLU A 100 -11.57 -18.21 -10.35
C GLU A 100 -12.06 -17.31 -11.49
N ARG A 101 -11.43 -16.12 -11.63
CA ARG A 101 -11.86 -15.11 -12.62
C ARG A 101 -11.19 -15.23 -13.98
N PHE A 102 -9.93 -15.67 -14.02
CA PHE A 102 -9.09 -15.61 -15.23
C PHE A 102 -8.45 -16.95 -15.59
N GLY A 103 -8.57 -17.97 -14.75
CA GLY A 103 -7.97 -19.29 -14.99
C GLY A 103 -6.44 -19.30 -14.87
N ASN A 104 -5.82 -18.25 -14.37
CA ASN A 104 -4.37 -18.08 -14.31
C ASN A 104 -3.89 -17.94 -12.87
N HIS A 105 -2.68 -18.43 -12.58
CA HIS A 105 -2.05 -18.39 -11.25
C HIS A 105 -0.72 -17.62 -11.28
N ASP A 106 -0.62 -16.59 -12.11
CA ASP A 106 0.63 -15.90 -12.43
C ASP A 106 0.55 -14.37 -12.24
N ALA A 107 -0.41 -13.89 -11.43
CA ALA A 107 -0.63 -12.46 -11.23
C ALA A 107 0.62 -11.75 -10.71
N GLY A 108 1.45 -12.42 -9.89
CA GLY A 108 2.68 -11.86 -9.37
C GLY A 108 3.65 -11.37 -10.44
N ASP A 109 3.73 -12.06 -11.57
CA ASP A 109 4.58 -11.70 -12.70
C ASP A 109 3.84 -10.89 -13.75
N ARG A 110 2.67 -11.36 -14.14
CA ARG A 110 1.90 -10.82 -15.26
C ARG A 110 1.44 -9.37 -15.04
N ILE A 111 1.13 -8.98 -13.82
CA ILE A 111 0.79 -7.58 -13.50
C ILE A 111 1.93 -6.65 -13.88
N TYR A 112 3.18 -7.00 -13.55
CA TYR A 112 4.35 -6.17 -13.91
C TYR A 112 4.63 -6.14 -15.40
N GLU A 113 4.39 -7.25 -16.11
CA GLU A 113 4.49 -7.29 -17.58
C GLU A 113 3.45 -6.36 -18.21
N ARG A 114 2.20 -6.43 -17.76
CA ARG A 114 1.13 -5.54 -18.22
C ARG A 114 1.43 -4.08 -17.92
N ILE A 115 1.92 -3.76 -16.73
CA ILE A 115 2.37 -2.40 -16.38
C ILE A 115 3.44 -1.93 -17.38
N ALA A 116 4.44 -2.76 -17.67
CA ALA A 116 5.51 -2.38 -18.59
C ALA A 116 5.01 -2.14 -20.03
N VAL A 117 4.01 -2.90 -20.49
CA VAL A 117 3.38 -2.70 -21.81
C VAL A 117 2.54 -1.43 -21.80
N ARG A 118 1.60 -1.29 -20.86
CA ARG A 118 0.67 -0.16 -20.79
C ARG A 118 1.36 1.18 -20.54
N ALA A 119 2.46 1.17 -19.78
CA ALA A 119 3.27 2.38 -19.57
C ALA A 119 3.97 2.89 -20.84
N ARG A 120 4.12 2.05 -21.89
CA ARG A 120 4.74 2.43 -23.16
C ARG A 120 3.74 2.88 -24.21
N GLU A 121 2.45 2.71 -24.00
CA GLU A 121 1.41 3.13 -24.93
C GLU A 121 1.44 4.64 -25.17
N ILE A 122 1.12 5.06 -26.41
CA ILE A 122 1.05 6.47 -26.82
C ILE A 122 -0.25 6.70 -27.60
N PRO A 123 -1.23 7.44 -27.05
CA PRO A 123 -1.26 7.99 -25.68
C PRO A 123 -1.49 6.91 -24.61
N PRO A 124 -0.95 7.08 -23.40
CA PRO A 124 -1.15 6.12 -22.33
C PRO A 124 -2.59 6.20 -21.78
N ASN A 125 -3.14 5.07 -21.36
CA ASN A 125 -4.39 5.06 -20.62
C ASN A 125 -4.15 5.48 -19.17
N VAL A 126 -4.36 6.76 -18.88
CA VAL A 126 -4.06 7.37 -17.57
C VAL A 126 -4.85 6.69 -16.43
N ALA A 127 -6.11 6.32 -16.68
CA ALA A 127 -6.95 5.67 -15.67
C ALA A 127 -6.36 4.30 -15.27
N LEU A 128 -5.89 3.51 -16.24
CA LEU A 128 -5.27 2.22 -15.96
C LEU A 128 -3.92 2.37 -15.25
N LEU A 129 -3.11 3.39 -15.63
CA LEU A 129 -1.88 3.70 -14.91
C LEU A 129 -2.16 4.12 -13.45
N GLU A 130 -3.25 4.89 -13.22
CA GLU A 130 -3.70 5.24 -11.87
C GLU A 130 -4.13 4.01 -11.06
N CYS A 131 -4.80 3.03 -11.70
CA CYS A 131 -5.11 1.75 -11.10
C CYS A 131 -3.85 1.03 -10.62
N TYR A 132 -2.89 0.82 -11.51
CA TYR A 132 -1.63 0.15 -11.16
C TYR A 132 -0.84 0.88 -10.08
N ALA A 133 -0.73 2.21 -10.16
CA ALA A 133 -0.07 3.00 -9.12
C ALA A 133 -0.76 2.85 -7.75
N THR A 134 -2.09 2.75 -7.74
CA THR A 134 -2.87 2.53 -6.53
C THR A 134 -2.65 1.13 -5.97
N ILE A 135 -2.69 0.09 -6.80
CA ILE A 135 -2.42 -1.31 -6.43
C ILE A 135 -1.02 -1.47 -5.82
N LEU A 136 0.01 -0.91 -6.46
CA LEU A 136 1.36 -0.89 -5.91
C LEU A 136 1.43 -0.11 -4.58
N GLY A 137 0.73 1.02 -4.49
CA GLY A 137 0.65 1.83 -3.27
C GLY A 137 -0.06 1.14 -2.11
N LEU A 138 -1.00 0.24 -2.39
CA LEU A 138 -1.71 -0.60 -1.41
C LEU A 138 -0.87 -1.78 -0.91
N GLY A 139 0.32 -2.01 -1.47
CA GLY A 139 1.28 -2.97 -0.95
C GLY A 139 1.45 -4.24 -1.78
N PHE A 140 0.96 -4.28 -3.03
CA PHE A 140 1.24 -5.39 -3.93
C PHE A 140 2.75 -5.50 -4.20
N LEU A 141 3.34 -6.65 -3.95
CA LEU A 141 4.75 -6.94 -4.18
C LEU A 141 4.97 -7.89 -5.37
N GLY A 142 4.13 -8.92 -5.52
CA GLY A 142 4.24 -9.93 -6.58
C GLY A 142 5.67 -10.46 -6.69
N ARG A 143 6.24 -10.44 -7.91
CA ARG A 143 7.61 -10.92 -8.18
C ARG A 143 8.72 -10.21 -7.38
N TYR A 144 8.43 -9.05 -6.82
CA TYR A 144 9.41 -8.27 -6.05
C TYR A 144 9.33 -8.49 -4.53
N ALA A 145 8.63 -9.54 -4.10
CA ALA A 145 8.44 -9.83 -2.68
C ALA A 145 9.75 -10.06 -1.91
N ASN A 146 10.77 -10.64 -2.55
CA ASN A 146 12.00 -11.05 -1.88
C ASN A 146 13.13 -10.01 -1.97
N ASP A 147 13.39 -9.40 -3.14
CA ASP A 147 14.59 -8.55 -3.32
C ASP A 147 14.36 -7.35 -4.25
N GLY A 148 13.13 -6.99 -4.57
CA GLY A 148 12.83 -6.05 -5.63
C GLY A 148 12.24 -4.70 -5.18
N GLU A 149 12.32 -4.32 -3.92
CA GLU A 149 11.64 -3.12 -3.41
C GLU A 149 12.08 -1.83 -4.14
N LEU A 150 13.37 -1.71 -4.46
CA LEU A 150 13.88 -0.57 -5.24
C LEU A 150 13.25 -0.52 -6.63
N ARG A 151 13.24 -1.65 -7.36
CA ARG A 151 12.63 -1.72 -8.70
C ARG A 151 11.13 -1.45 -8.68
N ARG A 152 10.44 -1.93 -7.64
CA ARG A 152 9.02 -1.64 -7.42
C ARG A 152 8.79 -0.15 -7.18
N ALA A 153 9.64 0.48 -6.35
CA ALA A 153 9.57 1.91 -6.06
C ALA A 153 9.87 2.76 -7.32
N GLU A 154 10.87 2.39 -8.11
CA GLU A 154 11.18 3.03 -9.39
C GLU A 154 10.01 2.96 -10.36
N LEU A 155 9.37 1.79 -10.48
CA LEU A 155 8.21 1.61 -11.33
C LEU A 155 7.00 2.44 -10.84
N ALA A 156 6.74 2.46 -9.55
CA ALA A 156 5.70 3.29 -8.95
C ALA A 156 5.95 4.79 -9.19
N ALA A 157 7.21 5.24 -9.09
CA ALA A 157 7.60 6.60 -9.40
C ALA A 157 7.37 6.94 -10.89
N LEU A 158 7.78 6.05 -11.79
CA LEU A 158 7.57 6.20 -13.23
C LEU A 158 6.08 6.28 -13.60
N LEU A 159 5.23 5.45 -12.99
CA LEU A 159 3.79 5.53 -13.17
C LEU A 159 3.23 6.88 -12.70
N ASN A 160 3.67 7.35 -11.52
CA ASN A 160 3.22 8.62 -10.95
C ASN A 160 3.67 9.84 -11.79
N GLU A 161 4.80 9.76 -12.49
CA GLU A 161 5.25 10.80 -13.41
C GLU A 161 4.36 10.90 -14.67
N ARG A 162 3.83 9.76 -15.12
CA ARG A 162 2.95 9.69 -16.30
C ARG A 162 1.48 10.01 -16.00
N ILE A 163 1.09 9.98 -14.75
CA ILE A 163 -0.27 10.37 -14.32
C ILE A 163 -0.29 11.88 -14.14
N PRO A 164 -1.09 12.62 -14.94
CA PRO A 164 -1.24 14.07 -14.76
C PRO A 164 -1.70 14.36 -13.34
N ARG A 165 -0.94 15.17 -12.61
CA ARG A 165 -1.37 15.63 -11.29
C ARG A 165 -2.65 16.44 -11.49
N ALA A 166 -3.76 15.99 -10.89
CA ALA A 166 -4.94 16.79 -10.81
C ALA A 166 -4.59 18.08 -10.06
N GLU A 167 -4.72 19.23 -10.72
CA GLU A 167 -4.62 20.51 -10.01
C GLU A 167 -5.64 20.49 -8.88
N PRO A 168 -5.26 20.91 -7.65
CA PRO A 168 -6.20 20.96 -6.54
C PRO A 168 -7.35 21.89 -6.93
N ARG A 169 -8.57 21.34 -7.03
CA ARG A 169 -9.78 22.14 -7.19
C ARG A 169 -9.80 23.13 -6.04
N ARG A 170 -9.61 24.42 -6.33
CA ARG A 170 -9.82 25.52 -5.38
C ARG A 170 -11.27 25.44 -4.90
N GLY A 171 -11.49 24.89 -3.72
CA GLY A 171 -12.83 24.85 -3.10
C GLY A 171 -13.19 23.63 -2.26
N GLY A 172 -12.34 22.62 -2.14
CA GLY A 172 -12.54 21.48 -1.23
C GLY A 172 -11.61 21.59 -0.03
N LEU A 173 -12.11 21.38 1.18
CA LEU A 173 -11.31 21.18 2.39
C LEU A 173 -10.19 20.20 2.09
N ILE A 174 -8.97 20.69 2.00
CA ILE A 174 -7.76 19.90 1.88
C ILE A 174 -7.60 19.22 3.24
N ILE A 175 -8.11 17.98 3.37
CA ILE A 175 -7.51 17.06 4.33
C ILE A 175 -6.21 16.68 3.67
N ASP A 176 -5.19 17.46 3.91
CA ASP A 176 -3.82 17.16 3.59
C ASP A 176 -3.52 15.88 4.36
N ARG A 177 -3.57 14.75 3.66
CA ARG A 177 -2.99 13.52 4.16
C ARG A 177 -1.53 13.85 4.29
N VAL A 178 -1.13 14.26 5.48
CA VAL A 178 0.27 14.27 5.89
C VAL A 178 0.80 12.89 5.50
N SER A 179 1.44 12.85 4.35
CA SER A 179 2.23 11.70 3.95
C SER A 179 3.28 11.55 5.04
N ASN A 180 3.12 10.53 5.84
CA ASN A 180 3.92 10.26 7.03
C ASN A 180 5.29 9.71 6.62
N THR A 181 5.90 10.39 5.63
CA THR A 181 7.27 10.11 5.12
C THR A 181 8.34 10.28 6.21
N ARG A 182 7.97 10.86 7.36
CA ARG A 182 8.90 10.99 8.50
C ARG A 182 8.95 9.75 9.40
N LEU A 183 7.97 8.86 9.32
CA LEU A 183 7.94 7.64 10.12
C LEU A 183 8.39 6.38 9.36
N ASP A 184 8.45 6.42 8.02
CA ASP A 184 8.91 5.29 7.21
C ASP A 184 10.41 5.01 7.35
N TRP A 185 11.23 6.01 7.68
CA TRP A 185 12.63 5.77 7.98
C TRP A 185 12.83 5.08 9.33
N LEU A 186 11.95 5.34 10.32
CA LEU A 186 11.96 4.65 11.62
C LEU A 186 11.60 3.16 11.51
N ARG A 187 10.75 2.79 10.54
CA ARG A 187 10.45 1.38 10.24
C ARG A 187 11.61 0.65 9.56
N ARG A 188 12.57 1.40 8.99
CA ARG A 188 13.79 0.83 8.38
C ARG A 188 14.93 0.66 9.38
N LEU A 189 14.79 1.17 10.61
CA LEU A 189 15.78 0.95 11.66
C LEU A 189 15.62 -0.49 12.16
N SER A 190 16.68 -1.27 12.01
CA SER A 190 16.78 -2.59 12.63
C SER A 190 16.43 -2.49 14.10
N PRO A 191 15.71 -3.46 14.72
CA PRO A 191 15.40 -3.45 16.15
C PRO A 191 16.64 -3.26 17.03
N TRP A 192 17.81 -3.64 16.53
CA TRP A 192 19.10 -3.43 17.21
C TRP A 192 19.53 -1.95 17.25
N THR A 193 19.18 -1.14 16.24
CA THR A 193 19.50 0.29 16.26
C THR A 193 18.59 1.06 17.21
N ILE A 194 17.33 0.65 17.35
CA ILE A 194 16.40 1.22 18.34
C ILE A 194 16.88 0.88 19.76
N ALA A 195 17.27 -0.36 20.01
CA ALA A 195 17.84 -0.78 21.28
C ALA A 195 19.13 0.00 21.63
N GLY A 196 19.98 0.27 20.63
CA GLY A 196 21.20 1.08 20.78
C GLY A 196 20.89 2.53 21.18
N ILE A 197 19.93 3.16 20.52
CA ILE A 197 19.54 4.56 20.83
C ILE A 197 18.95 4.66 22.25
N VAL A 198 18.07 3.71 22.64
CA VAL A 198 17.49 3.67 23.99
C VAL A 198 18.59 3.44 25.04
N GLY A 199 19.55 2.57 24.78
CA GLY A 199 20.69 2.34 25.67
C GLY A 199 21.56 3.58 25.87
N VAL A 200 21.88 4.29 24.81
CA VAL A 200 22.68 5.53 24.87
C VAL A 200 21.93 6.64 25.61
N THR A 201 20.64 6.83 25.35
CA THR A 201 19.84 7.85 26.06
C THR A 201 19.71 7.54 27.55
N ALA A 202 19.50 6.28 27.92
CA ALA A 202 19.46 5.87 29.34
C ALA A 202 20.80 6.10 30.04
N ALA A 203 21.92 5.79 29.39
CA ALA A 203 23.26 6.03 29.93
C ALA A 203 23.56 7.54 30.14
N LEU A 204 23.15 8.39 29.20
CA LEU A 204 23.30 9.85 29.30
C LEU A 204 22.45 10.42 30.44
N ILE A 205 21.23 9.96 30.62
CA ILE A 205 20.35 10.39 31.73
C ILE A 205 20.96 9.95 33.06
N TRP A 206 21.46 8.71 33.14
CA TRP A 206 22.07 8.19 34.36
C TRP A 206 23.34 8.95 34.72
N PHE A 207 24.18 9.28 33.72
CA PHE A 207 25.38 10.10 33.92
C PHE A 207 25.06 11.53 34.39
N ALA A 208 24.04 12.17 33.80
CA ALA A 208 23.61 13.51 34.21
C ALA A 208 23.04 13.55 35.62
N LEU A 209 22.26 12.52 36.02
CA LEU A 209 21.73 12.37 37.37
C LEU A 209 22.86 12.11 38.36
N GLY A 210 23.85 11.30 38.03
CA GLY A 210 25.02 11.05 38.88
C GLY A 210 25.83 12.35 39.19
N GLN A 211 26.08 13.15 38.14
CA GLN A 211 26.76 14.45 38.32
C GLN A 211 25.96 15.44 39.18
N SER A 212 24.62 15.44 39.05
CA SER A 212 23.79 16.33 39.87
C SER A 212 23.75 15.94 41.35
N LEU A 213 23.82 14.65 41.65
CA LEU A 213 23.90 14.14 43.03
C LEU A 213 25.25 14.46 43.67
N ASP A 214 26.36 14.35 42.95
CA ASP A 214 27.69 14.67 43.48
C ASP A 214 27.81 16.15 43.81
N VAL A 215 27.22 17.04 42.99
CA VAL A 215 27.18 18.48 43.28
C VAL A 215 26.33 18.80 44.51
N GLN A 216 25.22 18.08 44.72
CA GLN A 216 24.37 18.28 45.91
C GLN A 216 25.04 17.73 47.18
N LEU A 217 25.75 16.62 47.11
CA LEU A 217 26.53 16.08 48.23
C LEU A 217 27.70 16.99 48.62
N ALA A 218 28.35 17.65 47.65
CA ALA A 218 29.43 18.60 47.92
C ALA A 218 28.96 19.89 48.62
N ASN A 219 27.68 20.25 48.46
CA ASN A 219 27.06 21.44 49.08
C ASN A 219 26.40 21.21 50.44
N LEU A 220 26.47 19.99 50.99
CA LEU A 220 25.99 19.74 52.36
C LEU A 220 26.98 20.33 53.40
N PRO A 221 26.51 21.23 54.30
CA PRO A 221 27.38 21.75 55.35
C PRO A 221 27.82 20.61 56.29
N ARG A 222 29.14 20.42 56.40
CA ARG A 222 29.72 19.49 57.38
C ARG A 222 29.32 19.94 58.77
N LEU A 223 28.35 19.26 59.36
CA LEU A 223 28.06 19.38 60.79
C LEU A 223 29.30 18.89 61.51
N LYS A 224 30.01 19.84 62.11
CA LYS A 224 31.16 19.59 63.00
C LYS A 224 30.64 19.14 64.35
N PRO A 225 31.25 18.13 65.02
CA PRO A 225 30.85 17.64 66.34
C PRO A 225 31.09 18.62 67.45
#